data_5dcfe3cf03b41f69853c8173e1992ddd
#
_entry.id   5dcfe3cf03b41f69853c8173e1992ddd
#
_cell.length_a   1.000
_cell.length_b   1.000
_cell.length_c   1.000
_cell.angle_alpha   90.00
_cell.angle_beta   90.00
_cell.angle_gamma   90.00
#
_symmetry.space_group_name_H-M   'P 1'
#
loop_
_entity.id
_entity.type
_entity.pdbx_description
1 polymer ?
#
loop_
_entity_poly.entity_id
_entity_poly.type
_entity_poly.pdbx_seq_one_letter_code
_entity_poly.pdbx_strand_id
1 'polypeptide(L)'
;MADPKHLANDAWEALLTAHASLIKRFAAEDIWEDISMREYDVLYTLSKCPAPIRLTELNRHVLLSQPALSRMVDRLADRGLIGREPDPADGRGVRLALTGAGLELQRRIGRRHARDVARAMNAELTPAELRQLEEISLKLARNST
;
A
#
# COMPACT_ATOMS: atom_id res chain seq x y z
N MET A 1 28.95 3.27 -24.72
CA MET A 1 28.49 3.64 -23.35
C MET A 1 27.09 4.22 -23.47
N ALA A 2 26.15 3.70 -22.70
CA ALA A 2 24.78 4.19 -22.75
C ALA A 2 24.73 5.63 -22.20
N ASP A 3 23.94 6.48 -22.84
CA ASP A 3 23.68 7.83 -22.32
C ASP A 3 22.99 7.71 -20.95
N PRO A 4 23.51 8.36 -19.91
CA PRO A 4 22.92 8.29 -18.56
C PRO A 4 21.43 8.63 -18.51
N LYS A 5 20.95 9.50 -19.39
CA LYS A 5 19.52 9.86 -19.47
C LYS A 5 18.68 8.70 -19.98
N HIS A 6 19.14 7.99 -21.00
CA HIS A 6 18.44 6.83 -21.54
C HIS A 6 18.40 5.70 -20.49
N LEU A 7 19.53 5.43 -19.85
CA LEU A 7 19.59 4.39 -18.81
C LEU A 7 18.62 4.67 -17.65
N ALA A 8 18.52 5.91 -17.20
CA ALA A 8 17.59 6.29 -16.14
C ALA A 8 16.13 6.11 -16.55
N ASN A 9 15.79 6.50 -17.78
CA ASN A 9 14.45 6.32 -18.31
C ASN A 9 14.10 4.84 -18.51
N ASP A 10 15.03 4.06 -19.02
CA ASP A 10 14.83 2.60 -19.19
C ASP A 10 14.58 1.91 -17.84
N ALA A 11 15.32 2.30 -16.83
CA ALA A 11 15.14 1.79 -15.48
C ALA A 11 13.76 2.17 -14.88
N TRP A 12 13.34 3.41 -15.09
CA TRP A 12 12.02 3.89 -14.69
C TRP A 12 10.89 3.13 -15.38
N GLU A 13 10.98 2.96 -16.71
CA GLU A 13 9.98 2.21 -17.49
C GLU A 13 9.92 0.74 -17.07
N ALA A 14 11.08 0.12 -16.81
CA ALA A 14 11.15 -1.24 -16.31
C ALA A 14 10.47 -1.38 -14.94
N LEU A 15 10.70 -0.44 -14.03
CA LEU A 15 10.06 -0.39 -12.72
C LEU A 15 8.54 -0.27 -12.85
N LEU A 16 8.05 0.65 -13.71
CA LEU A 16 6.62 0.82 -13.97
C LEU A 16 5.99 -0.45 -14.53
N THR A 17 6.64 -1.07 -15.51
CA THR A 17 6.15 -2.31 -16.14
C THR A 17 6.06 -3.44 -15.13
N ALA A 18 7.09 -3.63 -14.33
CA ALA A 18 7.11 -4.65 -13.28
C ALA A 18 6.00 -4.41 -12.25
N HIS A 19 5.86 -3.17 -11.78
CA HIS A 19 4.83 -2.80 -10.82
C HIS A 19 3.42 -3.04 -11.38
N ALA A 20 3.14 -2.58 -12.59
CA ALA A 20 1.83 -2.75 -13.23
C ALA A 20 1.48 -4.22 -13.42
N SER A 21 2.44 -5.04 -13.85
CA SER A 21 2.27 -6.48 -14.04
C SER A 21 1.96 -7.20 -12.72
N LEU A 22 2.74 -6.92 -11.68
CA LEU A 22 2.55 -7.52 -10.35
C LEU A 22 1.22 -7.10 -9.71
N ILE A 23 0.85 -5.83 -9.80
CA ILE A 23 -0.42 -5.33 -9.27
C ILE A 23 -1.61 -6.02 -9.94
N LYS A 24 -1.59 -6.16 -11.27
CA LYS A 24 -2.64 -6.89 -11.99
C LYS A 24 -2.74 -8.35 -11.55
N ARG A 25 -1.59 -9.00 -11.40
CA ARG A 25 -1.51 -10.39 -10.97
C ARG A 25 -2.09 -10.56 -9.57
N PHE A 26 -1.66 -9.74 -8.61
CA PHE A 26 -2.13 -9.83 -7.24
C PHE A 26 -3.60 -9.45 -7.10
N ALA A 27 -4.07 -8.43 -7.83
CA ALA A 27 -5.47 -8.04 -7.80
C ALA A 27 -6.42 -9.13 -8.33
N ALA A 28 -5.94 -9.99 -9.22
CA ALA A 28 -6.71 -11.09 -9.79
C ALA A 28 -6.78 -12.33 -8.90
N GLU A 29 -5.97 -12.41 -7.84
CA GLU A 29 -6.00 -13.53 -6.88
C GLU A 29 -7.32 -13.53 -6.08
N ASP A 30 -7.80 -14.72 -5.76
CA ASP A 30 -9.05 -14.90 -5.01
C ASP A 30 -8.80 -14.91 -3.49
N ILE A 31 -8.25 -13.81 -2.99
CA ILE A 31 -7.89 -13.66 -1.57
C ILE A 31 -8.51 -12.43 -0.91
N TRP A 32 -9.09 -11.53 -1.69
CA TRP A 32 -9.50 -10.20 -1.20
C TRP A 32 -10.84 -10.21 -0.46
N GLU A 33 -11.55 -11.34 -0.48
CA GLU A 33 -12.88 -11.49 0.12
C GLU A 33 -13.85 -10.47 -0.52
N ASP A 34 -14.48 -9.63 0.27
CA ASP A 34 -15.43 -8.63 -0.19
C ASP A 34 -14.84 -7.19 -0.22
N ILE A 35 -13.51 -7.08 -0.19
CA ILE A 35 -12.81 -5.82 -0.41
C ILE A 35 -11.92 -5.90 -1.64
N SER A 36 -11.52 -4.74 -2.15
CA SER A 36 -10.54 -4.65 -3.24
C SER A 36 -9.12 -4.64 -2.70
N MET A 37 -8.14 -4.91 -3.56
CA MET A 37 -6.73 -4.77 -3.22
C MET A 37 -6.39 -3.36 -2.76
N ARG A 38 -6.98 -2.32 -3.37
CA ARG A 38 -6.77 -0.92 -2.97
C ARG A 38 -7.34 -0.61 -1.58
N GLU A 39 -8.49 -1.17 -1.26
CA GLU A 39 -9.06 -1.09 0.09
C GLU A 39 -8.17 -1.81 1.10
N TYR A 40 -7.63 -2.96 0.73
CA TYR A 40 -6.65 -3.65 1.56
C TYR A 40 -5.41 -2.78 1.82
N ASP A 41 -4.89 -2.08 0.82
CA ASP A 41 -3.73 -1.20 0.98
C ASP A 41 -3.97 -0.10 2.01
N VAL A 42 -5.19 0.42 2.07
CA VAL A 42 -5.60 1.40 3.10
C VAL A 42 -5.58 0.75 4.48
N LEU A 43 -6.16 -0.43 4.62
CA LEU A 43 -6.16 -1.16 5.90
C LEU A 43 -4.73 -1.51 6.33
N TYR A 44 -3.90 -1.97 5.41
CA TYR A 44 -2.50 -2.30 5.67
C TYR A 44 -1.71 -1.08 6.13
N THR A 45 -1.86 0.05 5.46
CA THR A 45 -1.17 1.30 5.83
C THR A 45 -1.56 1.74 7.25
N LEU A 46 -2.85 1.70 7.56
CA LEU A 46 -3.32 2.01 8.91
C LEU A 46 -2.79 1.02 9.96
N SER A 47 -2.62 -0.25 9.59
CA SER A 47 -2.08 -1.26 10.51
C SER A 47 -0.62 -1.01 10.90
N LYS A 48 0.12 -0.27 10.08
CA LYS A 48 1.52 0.10 10.34
C LYS A 48 1.66 1.36 11.18
N CYS A 49 0.59 2.13 11.35
CA CYS A 49 0.62 3.36 12.11
C CYS A 49 0.48 3.04 13.61
N PRO A 50 1.38 3.55 14.48
CA PRO A 50 1.32 3.30 15.93
C PRO A 50 0.18 4.05 16.61
N ALA A 51 -0.40 5.05 15.95
CA ALA A 51 -1.48 5.88 16.45
C ALA A 51 -2.42 6.28 15.31
N PRO A 52 -3.66 6.73 15.59
CA PRO A 52 -4.55 7.25 14.57
C PRO A 52 -3.92 8.41 13.79
N ILE A 53 -4.19 8.47 12.49
CA ILE A 53 -3.63 9.47 11.58
C ILE A 53 -4.72 10.20 10.80
N ARG A 54 -4.40 11.39 10.30
CA ARG A 54 -5.29 12.17 9.45
C ARG A 54 -5.33 11.60 8.03
N LEU A 55 -6.41 11.88 7.31
CA LEU A 55 -6.57 11.51 5.91
C LEU A 55 -5.42 12.02 5.03
N THR A 56 -4.93 13.23 5.28
CA THR A 56 -3.81 13.81 4.55
C THR A 56 -2.52 13.01 4.72
N GLU A 57 -2.26 12.48 5.91
CA GLU A 57 -1.12 11.60 6.17
C GLU A 57 -1.30 10.24 5.48
N LEU A 58 -2.48 9.67 5.55
CA LEU A 58 -2.81 8.41 4.85
C LEU A 58 -2.60 8.57 3.35
N ASN A 59 -3.01 9.69 2.78
CA ASN A 59 -2.88 9.95 1.34
C ASN A 59 -1.44 10.00 0.84
N ARG A 60 -0.47 10.27 1.72
CA ARG A 60 0.96 10.23 1.36
C ARG A 60 1.47 8.81 1.08
N HIS A 61 0.78 7.81 1.61
CA HIS A 61 1.22 6.41 1.54
C HIS A 61 0.42 5.57 0.52
N VAL A 62 -0.58 6.14 -0.12
CA VAL A 62 -1.42 5.42 -1.09
C VAL A 62 -1.52 6.19 -2.39
N LEU A 63 -1.59 5.45 -3.51
CA LEU A 63 -1.67 6.01 -4.86
C LEU A 63 -3.13 6.29 -5.24
N LEU A 64 -3.76 7.22 -4.54
CA LEU A 64 -5.12 7.66 -4.80
C LEU A 64 -5.20 9.18 -4.68
N SER A 65 -6.12 9.79 -5.42
CA SER A 65 -6.49 11.18 -5.17
C SER A 65 -7.14 11.30 -3.79
N GLN A 66 -7.02 12.46 -3.16
CA GLN A 66 -7.63 12.67 -1.84
C GLN A 66 -9.16 12.46 -1.85
N PRO A 67 -9.92 12.94 -2.86
CA PRO A 67 -11.36 12.64 -2.94
C PRO A 67 -11.67 11.15 -3.08
N ALA A 68 -10.89 10.40 -3.87
CA ALA A 68 -11.08 8.96 -4.03
C ALA A 68 -10.78 8.22 -2.71
N LEU A 69 -9.72 8.60 -2.02
CA LEU A 69 -9.37 8.04 -0.70
C LEU A 69 -10.45 8.35 0.33
N SER A 70 -10.95 9.57 0.36
CA SER A 70 -12.04 9.98 1.28
C SER A 70 -13.28 9.13 1.10
N ARG A 71 -13.71 8.88 -0.14
CA ARG A 71 -14.86 8.01 -0.45
C ARG A 71 -14.60 6.56 -0.03
N MET A 72 -13.39 6.07 -0.24
CA MET A 72 -13.00 4.72 0.15
C MET A 72 -13.01 4.55 1.68
N VAL A 73 -12.46 5.51 2.40
CA VAL A 73 -12.47 5.54 3.87
C VAL A 73 -13.91 5.57 4.40
N ASP A 74 -14.79 6.36 3.79
CA ASP A 74 -16.23 6.40 4.16
C ASP A 74 -16.88 5.02 4.04
N ARG A 75 -16.64 4.32 2.92
CA ARG A 75 -17.18 2.96 2.72
C ARG A 75 -16.63 1.97 3.74
N LEU A 76 -15.34 2.03 4.03
CA LEU A 76 -14.70 1.14 5.01
C LEU A 76 -15.17 1.44 6.44
N ALA A 77 -15.39 2.71 6.77
CA ALA A 77 -15.95 3.12 8.05
C ALA A 77 -17.40 2.66 8.21
N ASP A 78 -18.22 2.78 7.17
CA ASP A 78 -19.60 2.30 7.16
C ASP A 78 -19.68 0.78 7.36
N ARG A 79 -18.66 0.05 6.94
CA ARG A 79 -18.54 -1.40 7.15
C ARG A 79 -17.94 -1.77 8.51
N GLY A 80 -17.60 -0.79 9.33
CA GLY A 80 -17.03 -1.03 10.67
C GLY A 80 -15.56 -1.46 10.65
N LEU A 81 -14.82 -1.22 9.56
CA LEU A 81 -13.42 -1.60 9.42
C LEU A 81 -12.45 -0.48 9.81
N ILE A 82 -12.89 0.75 9.69
CA ILE A 82 -12.15 1.95 10.08
C ILE A 82 -12.96 2.73 11.11
N GLY A 83 -12.30 3.18 12.16
CA GLY A 83 -12.87 4.09 13.15
C GLY A 83 -12.39 5.51 12.93
N ARG A 84 -13.25 6.46 13.28
CA ARG A 84 -12.96 7.89 13.23
C ARG A 84 -13.01 8.45 14.64
N GLU A 85 -12.05 9.32 14.97
CA GLU A 85 -12.05 10.05 16.22
C GLU A 85 -11.67 11.51 15.99
N PRO A 86 -12.16 12.45 16.85
CA PRO A 86 -11.74 13.84 16.75
C PRO A 86 -10.24 13.97 16.97
N ASP A 87 -9.60 14.89 16.23
CA ASP A 87 -8.20 15.21 16.45
C ASP A 87 -8.09 16.10 17.72
N PRO A 88 -7.32 15.68 18.74
CA PRO A 88 -7.17 16.45 19.97
C PRO A 88 -6.50 17.81 19.75
N ALA A 89 -5.70 17.97 18.69
CA ALA A 89 -5.01 19.22 18.36
C ALA A 89 -5.86 20.18 17.53
N ASP A 90 -6.89 19.68 16.84
CA ASP A 90 -7.79 20.47 15.99
C ASP A 90 -9.19 19.84 16.03
N GLY A 91 -10.12 20.49 16.73
CA GLY A 91 -11.48 20.02 16.90
C GLY A 91 -12.30 19.86 15.62
N ARG A 92 -11.80 20.35 14.47
CA ARG A 92 -12.40 20.14 13.14
C ARG A 92 -11.77 18.96 12.39
N GLY A 93 -10.62 18.49 12.85
CA GLY A 93 -9.90 17.38 12.24
C GLY A 93 -10.44 16.05 12.72
N VAL A 94 -10.31 15.03 11.85
CA VAL A 94 -10.67 13.65 12.13
C VAL A 94 -9.43 12.78 11.93
N ARG A 95 -9.19 11.88 12.86
CA ARG A 95 -8.13 10.87 12.75
C ARG A 95 -8.74 9.51 12.55
N LEU A 96 -8.03 8.69 11.81
CA LEU A 96 -8.44 7.38 11.34
C LEU A 96 -7.57 6.30 11.98
N ALA A 97 -8.21 5.20 12.36
CA ALA A 97 -7.52 4.00 12.84
C ALA A 97 -8.33 2.77 12.43
N LEU A 98 -7.68 1.61 12.41
CA LEU A 98 -8.41 0.37 12.25
C LEU A 98 -9.26 0.08 13.49
N THR A 99 -10.44 -0.48 13.26
CA THR A 99 -11.20 -1.18 14.31
C THR A 99 -10.59 -2.57 14.54
N GLY A 100 -11.05 -3.27 15.59
CA GLY A 100 -10.68 -4.68 15.77
C GLY A 100 -11.03 -5.54 14.57
N ALA A 101 -12.21 -5.32 13.99
CA ALA A 101 -12.66 -6.03 12.79
C ALA A 101 -11.77 -5.72 11.57
N GLY A 102 -11.38 -4.45 11.40
CA GLY A 102 -10.48 -4.04 10.33
C GLY A 102 -9.10 -4.67 10.45
N LEU A 103 -8.55 -4.71 11.66
CA LEU A 103 -7.26 -5.35 11.91
C LEU A 103 -7.30 -6.86 11.66
N GLU A 104 -8.36 -7.53 12.08
CA GLU A 104 -8.56 -8.96 11.85
C GLU A 104 -8.64 -9.29 10.35
N LEU A 105 -9.43 -8.52 9.61
CA LEU A 105 -9.56 -8.68 8.15
C LEU A 105 -8.21 -8.43 7.46
N GLN A 106 -7.50 -7.37 7.83
CA GLN A 106 -6.19 -7.06 7.28
C GLN A 106 -5.21 -8.20 7.53
N ARG A 107 -5.16 -8.75 8.73
CA ARG A 107 -4.26 -9.86 9.08
C ARG A 107 -4.59 -11.13 8.30
N ARG A 108 -5.86 -11.45 8.16
CA ARG A 108 -6.33 -12.64 7.45
C ARG A 108 -5.99 -12.58 5.95
N ILE A 109 -6.32 -11.49 5.29
CA ILE A 109 -5.97 -11.25 3.89
C ILE A 109 -4.45 -11.13 3.74
N GLY A 110 -3.81 -10.40 4.63
CA GLY A 110 -2.37 -10.15 4.59
C GLY A 110 -1.52 -11.41 4.63
N ARG A 111 -1.93 -12.42 5.36
CA ARG A 111 -1.24 -13.71 5.37
C ARG A 111 -1.29 -14.40 4.00
N ARG A 112 -2.43 -14.34 3.32
CA ARG A 112 -2.59 -14.89 1.96
C ARG A 112 -1.80 -14.08 0.95
N HIS A 113 -1.94 -12.77 1.01
CA HIS A 113 -1.21 -11.86 0.12
C HIS A 113 0.30 -12.02 0.25
N ALA A 114 0.83 -12.12 1.46
CA ALA A 114 2.27 -12.34 1.69
C ALA A 114 2.78 -13.63 1.05
N ARG A 115 1.98 -14.71 1.05
CA ARG A 115 2.32 -15.96 0.35
C ARG A 115 2.36 -15.79 -1.16
N ASP A 116 1.40 -15.05 -1.71
CA ASP A 116 1.34 -14.80 -3.16
C ASP A 116 2.49 -13.92 -3.62
N VAL A 117 2.81 -12.88 -2.83
CA VAL A 117 3.98 -12.03 -3.08
C VAL A 117 5.27 -12.85 -3.04
N ALA A 118 5.45 -13.65 -1.99
CA ALA A 118 6.64 -14.49 -1.85
C ALA A 118 6.78 -15.48 -3.02
N ARG A 119 5.68 -16.10 -3.43
CA ARG A 119 5.68 -17.04 -4.57
C ARG A 119 6.06 -16.33 -5.87
N ALA A 120 5.47 -15.18 -6.14
CA ALA A 120 5.75 -14.42 -7.37
C ALA A 120 7.18 -13.90 -7.42
N MET A 121 7.67 -13.35 -6.32
CA MET A 121 9.01 -12.74 -6.26
C MET A 121 10.11 -13.81 -6.26
N ASN A 122 9.94 -14.88 -5.48
CA ASN A 122 10.94 -15.96 -5.40
C ASN A 122 11.02 -16.82 -6.66
N ALA A 123 9.97 -16.83 -7.48
CA ALA A 123 10.00 -17.53 -8.77
C ALA A 123 10.99 -16.91 -9.75
N GLU A 124 11.20 -15.60 -9.65
CA GLU A 124 11.98 -14.84 -10.62
C GLU A 124 13.32 -14.33 -10.08
N LEU A 125 13.42 -14.13 -8.76
CA LEU A 125 14.57 -13.46 -8.14
C LEU A 125 15.23 -14.34 -7.08
N THR A 126 16.56 -14.30 -7.07
CA THR A 126 17.36 -14.91 -5.99
C THR A 126 17.26 -14.08 -4.70
N PRO A 127 17.60 -14.65 -3.54
CA PRO A 127 17.64 -13.87 -2.29
C PRO A 127 18.56 -12.65 -2.36
N ALA A 128 19.68 -12.73 -3.07
CA ALA A 128 20.59 -11.60 -3.26
C ALA A 128 19.92 -10.49 -4.08
N GLU A 129 19.23 -10.85 -5.14
CA GLU A 129 18.49 -9.90 -6.00
C GLU A 129 17.32 -9.25 -5.25
N LEU A 130 16.62 -10.00 -4.39
CA LEU A 130 15.57 -9.47 -3.53
C LEU A 130 16.11 -8.40 -2.57
N ARG A 131 17.27 -8.66 -1.95
CA ARG A 131 17.93 -7.67 -1.08
C ARG A 131 18.34 -6.41 -1.85
N GLN A 132 18.88 -6.58 -3.04
CA GLN A 132 19.23 -5.45 -3.92
C GLN A 132 18.02 -4.63 -4.31
N LEU A 133 16.92 -5.28 -4.68
CA LEU A 133 15.65 -4.61 -5.02
C LEU A 133 15.11 -3.82 -3.84
N GLU A 134 15.13 -4.39 -2.65
CA GLU A 134 14.71 -3.69 -1.41
C GLU A 134 15.57 -2.44 -1.17
N GLU A 135 16.89 -2.57 -1.20
CA GLU A 135 17.83 -1.45 -0.98
C GLU A 135 17.63 -0.33 -2.00
N ILE A 136 17.51 -0.67 -3.28
CA ILE A 136 17.32 0.30 -4.36
C ILE A 136 15.97 1.00 -4.21
N SER A 137 14.91 0.25 -3.93
CA SER A 137 13.57 0.79 -3.76
C SER A 137 13.49 1.74 -2.57
N LEU A 138 14.08 1.38 -1.43
CA LEU A 138 14.14 2.24 -0.26
C LEU A 138 14.97 3.50 -0.49
N LYS A 139 16.04 3.40 -1.28
CA LYS A 139 16.85 4.55 -1.67
C LYS A 139 16.04 5.55 -2.51
N LEU A 140 15.26 5.06 -3.47
CA LEU A 140 14.37 5.91 -4.27
C LEU A 140 13.29 6.57 -3.41
N ALA A 141 12.66 5.80 -2.52
CA ALA A 141 11.57 6.28 -1.67
C ALA A 141 12.01 7.39 -0.70
N ARG A 142 13.23 7.32 -0.16
CA ARG A 142 13.75 8.33 0.78
C ARG A 142 13.94 9.72 0.16
N ASN A 143 14.14 9.79 -1.13
CA ASN A 143 14.41 11.04 -1.85
C ASN A 143 13.17 11.64 -2.53
N SER A 144 11.98 11.08 -2.26
CA SER A 144 10.72 11.49 -2.87
C SER A 144 9.84 12.38 -1.96
N THR A 145 10.41 12.87 -0.84
CA THR A 145 9.74 13.80 0.10
C THR A 145 10.14 15.24 -0.16
#